data_8d69611e627d6758dc0b07f2fa676a63
#
_entry.id   8d69611e627d6758dc0b07f2fa676a63
#
_cell.length_a   1.000
_cell.length_b   1.000
_cell.length_c   1.000
_cell.angle_alpha   90.00
_cell.angle_beta   90.00
_cell.angle_gamma   90.00
#
_symmetry.space_group_name_H-M   'P 1'
#
loop_
_entity.id
_entity.type
_entity.pdbx_description
1 polymer ?
#
loop_
_entity_poly.entity_id
_entity_poly.type
_entity_poly.pdbx_seq_one_letter_code
_entity_poly.pdbx_strand_id
1 'polypeptide(L)' 'MYITLYKVKTDRGLFLVNAIDDVEARSLMEKHGEYVHTCDAIEIKENEIVPYELF' A
#
# COMPACT_ATOMS: atom_id res chain seq x y z
N MET A 1 -15.36 9.80 -3.31
CA MET A 1 -14.42 9.20 -2.34
C MET A 1 -13.15 8.82 -3.07
N TYR A 2 -12.01 9.27 -2.57
CA TYR A 2 -10.73 8.93 -3.18
C TYR A 2 -10.14 7.71 -2.47
N ILE A 3 -9.76 6.74 -3.27
CA ILE A 3 -9.07 5.55 -2.77
C ILE A 3 -7.62 5.66 -3.24
N THR A 4 -6.69 5.58 -2.31
CA THR A 4 -5.27 5.66 -2.61
C THR A 4 -4.66 4.27 -2.55
N LEU A 5 -3.74 4.02 -3.46
CA LEU A 5 -2.97 2.78 -3.44
C LEU A 5 -1.76 2.97 -2.53
N TYR A 6 -1.60 2.07 -1.57
CA TYR A 6 -0.47 2.10 -0.64
C TYR A 6 0.45 0.92 -0.86
N LYS A 7 1.74 1.21 -0.83
CA LYS A 7 2.78 0.18 -0.80
C LYS A 7 3.11 -0.07 0.66
N VAL A 8 2.87 -1.28 1.12
CA VAL A 8 3.08 -1.66 2.51
C VAL A 8 4.17 -2.70 2.59
N LYS A 9 5.23 -2.39 3.32
CA LYS A 9 6.32 -3.34 3.56
C LYS A 9 6.10 -4.02 4.90
N THR A 10 6.11 -5.35 4.87
CA THR A 10 5.92 -6.17 6.07
C THR A 10 7.06 -7.17 6.20
N ASP A 11 7.05 -7.96 7.28
CA ASP A 11 8.01 -9.05 7.48
C ASP A 11 7.93 -10.10 6.38
N ARG A 12 6.82 -10.19 5.68
CA ARG A 12 6.56 -11.22 4.67
C ARG A 12 6.66 -10.69 3.25
N GLY A 13 7.08 -9.45 3.07
CA GLY A 13 7.30 -8.87 1.76
C GLY A 13 6.51 -7.58 1.52
N LEU A 14 6.31 -7.25 0.25
CA LEU A 14 5.62 -6.04 -0.15
C LEU A 14 4.20 -6.37 -0.60
N PHE A 15 3.26 -5.53 -0.18
CA PHE A 15 1.86 -5.65 -0.55
C PHE A 15 1.33 -4.32 -1.06
N LEU A 16 0.32 -4.41 -1.93
CA LEU A 16 -0.41 -3.24 -2.40
C LEU A 16 -1.79 -3.27 -1.77
N VAL A 17 -2.19 -2.15 -1.18
CA VAL A 17 -3.46 -2.04 -0.47
C VAL A 17 -4.21 -0.80 -0.95
N ASN A 18 -5.47 -0.97 -1.32
CA ASN A 18 -6.36 0.14 -1.59
C ASN A 18 -7.00 0.59 -0.29
N ALA A 19 -6.83 1.84 0.07
CA ALA A 19 -7.40 2.38 1.30
C ALA A 19 -7.64 3.88 1.16
N ILE A 20 -8.47 4.43 2.02
CA ILE A 20 -8.75 5.87 2.00
C ILE A 20 -7.62 6.68 2.62
N ASP A 21 -6.86 6.07 3.55
CA ASP A 21 -5.70 6.69 4.17
C ASP A 21 -4.73 5.62 4.67
N ASP A 22 -3.58 6.06 5.18
CA ASP A 22 -2.54 5.15 5.66
C ASP A 22 -2.97 4.41 6.92
N VAL A 23 -3.78 5.01 7.75
CA VAL A 23 -4.30 4.36 8.96
C VAL A 23 -5.15 3.16 8.58
N GLU A 24 -6.03 3.32 7.61
CA GLU A 24 -6.85 2.21 7.13
C GLU A 24 -5.99 1.12 6.49
N ALA A 25 -4.99 1.51 5.68
CA ALA A 25 -4.10 0.55 5.04
C ALA A 25 -3.38 -0.31 6.08
N ARG A 26 -2.83 0.32 7.10
CA ARG A 26 -2.15 -0.39 8.19
C ARG A 26 -3.11 -1.31 8.93
N SER A 27 -4.30 -0.81 9.23
CA SER A 27 -5.31 -1.59 9.94
C SER A 27 -5.70 -2.84 9.17
N LEU A 28 -5.87 -2.71 7.85
CA LEU A 28 -6.19 -3.86 7.00
C LEU A 28 -5.08 -4.90 7.02
N MET A 29 -3.83 -4.47 6.95
CA MET A 29 -2.69 -5.37 6.99
C MET A 29 -2.58 -6.07 8.36
N GLU A 30 -2.79 -5.33 9.43
CA GLU A 30 -2.75 -5.91 10.79
C GLU A 30 -3.85 -6.95 10.99
N LYS A 31 -5.03 -6.73 10.42
CA LYS A 31 -6.12 -7.71 10.48
C LYS A 31 -5.78 -8.99 9.74
N HIS A 32 -4.90 -8.90 8.76
CA HIS A 32 -4.40 -10.08 8.05
C HIS A 32 -3.24 -10.75 8.76
N GLY A 33 -2.83 -10.21 9.92
CA GLY A 33 -1.75 -10.80 10.69
C GLY A 33 -0.37 -10.39 10.24
N GLU A 34 -0.26 -9.30 9.49
CA GLU A 34 1.02 -8.80 8.99
C GLU A 34 1.58 -7.73 9.91
N TYR A 35 2.89 -7.73 10.09
CA TYR A 35 3.59 -6.67 10.82
C TYR A 35 4.05 -5.61 9.84
N VAL A 36 3.50 -4.41 9.97
CA VAL A 36 3.77 -3.33 9.02
C VAL A 36 5.03 -2.56 9.42
N HIS A 37 6.02 -2.55 8.53
CA HIS A 37 7.25 -1.76 8.72
C HIS A 37 7.08 -0.36 8.14
N THR A 38 6.62 -0.27 6.89
CA THR A 38 6.39 1.01 6.23
C THR A 38 5.09 0.96 5.45
N CYS A 39 4.48 2.15 5.30
CA CYS A 39 3.25 2.28 4.54
C CYS A 39 3.33 3.61 3.78
N ASP A 40 3.53 3.53 2.47
CA ASP A 40 3.72 4.71 1.63
C ASP A 40 2.66 4.79 0.54
N ALA A 41 2.12 5.98 0.34
CA ALA A 41 1.17 6.22 -0.73
C ALA A 41 1.88 6.16 -2.08
N ILE A 42 1.23 5.55 -3.05
CA ILE A 42 1.72 5.49 -4.42
C ILE A 42 0.83 6.40 -5.26
N GLU A 43 1.42 7.42 -5.85
CA GLU A 43 0.71 8.28 -6.78
C GLU A 43 0.97 7.80 -8.20
N ILE A 44 -0.12 7.45 -8.88
CA ILE A 44 -0.05 7.05 -10.29
C ILE A 44 -0.82 8.08 -11.07
N LYS A 45 -0.12 8.79 -11.94
CA LYS A 45 -0.73 9.78 -12.81
C LYS A 45 -1.50 9.08 -13.92
N GLU A 46 -2.47 9.81 -14.49
CA GLU A 46 -3.21 9.30 -15.62
C GLU A 46 -2.25 8.90 -16.75
N ASN A 47 -2.47 7.71 -17.29
CA ASN A 47 -1.65 7.14 -18.38
C ASN A 47 -0.21 6.84 -17.99
N GLU A 48 0.09 6.78 -16.69
CA GLU A 48 1.42 6.41 -16.22
C GLU A 48 1.52 4.91 -16.00
N ILE A 49 2.65 4.34 -16.40
CA ILE A 49 2.95 2.93 -16.15
C ILE A 49 3.99 2.88 -15.05
N VAL A 50 3.66 2.19 -13.95
CA VAL A 50 4.58 2.03 -12.83
C VAL A 50 5.15 0.61 -12.88
N PRO A 51 6.46 0.46 -13.11
CA PRO A 51 7.08 -0.87 -13.17
C PRO A 51 6.92 -1.62 -11.86
N TYR A 52 6.58 -2.87 -11.94
CA TYR A 52 6.36 -3.73 -10.77
C TYR A 52 7.61 -3.81 -9.88
N GLU A 53 8.77 -3.85 -10.47
CA GLU A 53 10.04 -3.98 -9.75
C GLU A 53 10.39 -2.75 -8.89
N LEU A 54 9.64 -1.67 -8.99
CA LEU A 54 9.84 -0.49 -8.14
C LEU A 54 9.08 -0.58 -6.81
N PHE A 55 8.30 -1.62 -6.64
CA PHE A 55 7.55 -1.81 -5.40
C PHE A 55 8.35 -2.51 -4.32
#